data_1754b45a1fe8631e6dbd04631c8f6bee
#
_entry.id   1754b45a1fe8631e6dbd04631c8f6bee
#
_cell.length_a   1.000
_cell.length_b   1.000
_cell.length_c   1.000
_cell.angle_alpha   90.00
_cell.angle_beta   90.00
_cell.angle_gamma   90.00
#
_symmetry.space_group_name_H-M   'P 1'
#
loop_
_entity.id
_entity.type
_entity.pdbx_description
1 polymer ?
#
loop_
_entity_poly.entity_id
_entity_poly.type
_entity_poly.pdbx_seq_one_letter_code
_entity_poly.pdbx_strand_id
1 'polypeptide(L)'
;AKDLGIKLYDKEMLARAAKESGLCEELFENFDEKPTNSFLYTLVMDPYSLGFGTSGELPLNHKVFLAAFDTIKSIAEKDGSCVFVGRCADYALRDYSNIVNAFIYADIDDRIKRIAQKYELTDAKAKDLIRKEDKSRASYYNYYTSKRWGEMKGYDICLNSSQFGIDNCVDMLYDAVTKY
;
A
#
# COMPACT_ATOMS: atom_id res chain seq x y z
N ALA A 1 -4.15 -14.03 -4.52
CA ALA A 1 -2.96 -14.65 -3.91
C ALA A 1 -3.24 -16.08 -3.44
N LYS A 2 -4.23 -16.27 -2.57
CA LYS A 2 -4.56 -17.60 -2.04
C LYS A 2 -4.86 -18.60 -3.17
N ASP A 3 -5.72 -18.25 -4.11
CA ASP A 3 -6.14 -19.12 -5.23
C ASP A 3 -5.00 -19.43 -6.21
N LEU A 4 -4.02 -18.55 -6.29
CA LEU A 4 -2.80 -18.73 -7.09
C LEU A 4 -1.68 -19.45 -6.33
N GLY A 5 -1.84 -19.71 -5.02
CA GLY A 5 -0.79 -20.29 -4.18
C GLY A 5 0.46 -19.41 -4.01
N ILE A 6 0.35 -18.10 -4.21
CA ILE A 6 1.45 -17.14 -4.13
C ILE A 6 1.36 -16.25 -2.89
N LYS A 7 2.48 -15.67 -2.48
CA LYS A 7 2.56 -14.82 -1.29
C LYS A 7 1.86 -13.48 -1.50
N LEU A 8 1.26 -12.96 -0.44
CA LEU A 8 0.67 -11.63 -0.37
C LEU A 8 1.54 -10.76 0.54
N TYR A 9 1.91 -9.59 0.06
CA TYR A 9 2.66 -8.58 0.80
C TYR A 9 1.82 -7.31 0.95
N ASP A 10 1.21 -7.18 2.09
CA ASP A 10 0.55 -5.95 2.51
C ASP A 10 1.52 -5.04 3.29
N LYS A 11 0.99 -3.96 3.84
CA LYS A 11 1.74 -2.98 4.61
C LYS A 11 2.50 -3.59 5.80
N GLU A 12 1.87 -4.50 6.54
CA GLU A 12 2.46 -5.09 7.74
C GLU A 12 3.56 -6.10 7.38
N MET A 13 3.31 -6.90 6.36
CA MET A 13 4.29 -7.86 5.84
C MET A 13 5.52 -7.14 5.26
N LEU A 14 5.33 -6.03 4.54
CA LEU A 14 6.45 -5.23 4.01
C LEU A 14 7.29 -4.59 5.11
N ALA A 15 6.64 -4.05 6.15
CA ALA A 15 7.35 -3.48 7.30
C ALA A 15 8.18 -4.54 8.04
N ARG A 16 7.63 -5.75 8.19
CA ARG A 16 8.33 -6.88 8.79
C ARG A 16 9.51 -7.34 7.95
N ALA A 17 9.31 -7.50 6.65
CA ALA A 17 10.37 -7.90 5.71
C ALA A 17 11.51 -6.86 5.65
N ALA A 18 11.19 -5.58 5.70
CA ALA A 18 12.17 -4.50 5.78
C ALA A 18 13.02 -4.58 7.06
N LYS A 19 12.38 -4.85 8.21
CA LYS A 19 13.08 -5.05 9.48
C LYS A 19 13.98 -6.29 9.44
N GLU A 20 13.48 -7.41 8.96
CA GLU A 20 14.23 -8.67 8.89
C GLU A 20 15.43 -8.62 7.92
N SER A 21 15.36 -7.76 6.91
CA SER A 21 16.47 -7.57 5.95
C SER A 21 17.55 -6.60 6.43
N GLY A 22 17.40 -5.98 7.60
CA GLY A 22 18.33 -4.98 8.14
C GLY A 22 18.30 -3.63 7.42
N LEU A 23 17.48 -3.48 6.39
CA LEU A 23 17.37 -2.24 5.60
C LEU A 23 16.84 -1.03 6.41
N CYS A 24 16.23 -1.30 7.55
CA CYS A 24 15.61 -0.29 8.40
C CYS A 24 16.08 -0.35 9.86
N GLU A 25 17.18 -1.01 10.18
CA GLU A 25 17.62 -1.20 11.57
C GLU A 25 17.76 0.12 12.31
N GLU A 26 18.41 1.11 11.70
CA GLU A 26 18.54 2.48 12.26
C GLU A 26 17.20 3.20 12.43
N LEU A 27 16.20 2.90 11.62
CA LEU A 27 14.88 3.52 11.69
C LEU A 27 14.03 2.93 12.82
N PHE A 28 14.30 1.70 13.22
CA PHE A 28 13.57 1.00 14.27
C PHE A 28 14.28 1.08 15.64
N GLU A 29 15.60 1.16 15.67
CA GLU A 29 16.38 1.30 16.92
C GLU A 29 16.04 2.58 17.69
N ASN A 30 15.75 3.69 17.01
CA ASN A 30 15.39 4.95 17.65
C ASN A 30 13.96 4.99 18.22
N PHE A 31 13.18 3.91 18.07
CA PHE A 31 11.75 3.86 18.40
C PHE A 31 11.33 2.65 19.21
N ASP A 32 12.27 1.96 19.87
CA ASP A 32 12.07 0.65 20.51
C ASP A 32 11.23 0.67 21.79
N GLU A 33 10.77 1.83 22.27
CA GLU A 33 10.05 1.88 23.53
C GLU A 33 8.55 1.50 23.48
N LYS A 34 7.88 1.49 22.31
CA LYS A 34 6.54 0.86 22.10
C LYS A 34 6.21 0.72 20.61
N PRO A 35 6.40 -0.43 19.97
CA PRO A 35 5.88 -0.69 18.65
C PRO A 35 4.37 -0.99 18.74
N THR A 36 3.55 0.04 18.80
CA THR A 36 2.12 -0.12 18.54
C THR A 36 1.92 -0.13 17.02
N ASN A 37 0.97 -0.96 16.52
CA ASN A 37 0.54 -0.95 15.11
C ASN A 37 0.21 0.46 14.62
N SER A 38 -0.15 1.37 15.53
CA SER A 38 -0.39 2.80 15.28
C SER A 38 0.86 3.57 14.87
N PHE A 39 2.05 3.22 15.40
CA PHE A 39 3.29 3.92 15.10
C PHE A 39 3.80 3.62 13.68
N LEU A 40 3.85 2.37 13.30
CA LEU A 40 4.16 1.97 11.92
C LEU A 40 3.16 2.55 10.92
N TYR A 41 1.91 2.70 11.35
CA TYR A 41 0.87 3.38 10.58
C TYR A 41 1.19 4.86 10.37
N THR A 42 1.56 5.58 11.42
CA THR A 42 1.92 7.00 11.36
C THR A 42 3.19 7.22 10.53
N LEU A 43 4.21 6.39 10.72
CA LEU A 43 5.49 6.49 10.02
C LEU A 43 5.33 6.34 8.49
N VAL A 44 4.42 5.49 8.06
CA VAL A 44 4.26 5.14 6.65
C VAL A 44 3.12 5.92 5.98
N MET A 45 2.16 6.47 6.75
CA MET A 45 0.96 7.12 6.20
C MET A 45 0.94 8.64 6.34
N ASP A 46 1.70 9.22 7.27
CA ASP A 46 1.73 10.67 7.45
C ASP A 46 3.14 11.22 7.27
N PRO A 47 3.53 11.60 6.04
CA PRO A 47 4.84 12.18 5.75
C PRO A 47 5.11 13.51 6.47
N TYR A 48 4.08 14.17 6.98
CA TYR A 48 4.18 15.49 7.59
C TYR A 48 4.20 15.50 9.12
N SER A 49 3.94 14.37 9.77
CA SER A 49 3.83 14.32 11.24
C SER A 49 5.16 14.23 11.98
N LEU A 50 6.24 13.88 11.31
CA LEU A 50 7.57 13.80 11.90
C LEU A 50 8.40 15.02 11.50
N GLY A 51 8.47 15.98 12.40
CA GLY A 51 9.05 17.30 12.24
C GLY A 51 10.47 17.35 11.68
N PHE A 52 10.77 18.47 11.08
CA PHE A 52 12.03 18.90 10.52
C PHE A 52 13.24 18.61 11.40
N GLY A 53 14.09 17.68 11.01
CA GLY A 53 15.44 17.53 11.52
C GLY A 53 16.39 18.45 10.76
N THR A 54 17.01 19.36 11.48
CA THR A 54 18.06 20.26 10.99
C THR A 54 19.38 19.53 10.93
N SER A 55 19.72 18.92 9.81
CA SER A 55 21.10 18.65 9.39
C SER A 55 21.05 17.75 8.15
N GLY A 56 21.65 18.13 7.07
CA GLY A 56 21.92 17.48 5.78
C GLY A 56 21.56 16.01 5.49
N GLU A 57 20.84 15.34 6.37
CA GLU A 57 20.35 13.99 6.23
C GLU A 57 18.95 13.97 5.57
N LEU A 58 18.71 12.91 4.78
CA LEU A 58 17.41 12.67 4.17
C LEU A 58 16.32 12.60 5.26
N PRO A 59 15.17 13.26 5.05
CA PRO A 59 14.03 13.15 5.97
C PRO A 59 13.67 11.69 6.23
N LEU A 60 13.31 11.36 7.47
CA LEU A 60 12.99 9.99 7.89
C LEU A 60 12.00 9.28 6.97
N ASN A 61 11.00 10.01 6.49
CA ASN A 61 10.02 9.50 5.53
C ASN A 61 10.63 9.03 4.21
N HIS A 62 11.68 9.71 3.73
CA HIS A 62 12.41 9.31 2.53
C HIS A 62 13.22 8.03 2.78
N LYS A 63 13.87 7.91 3.94
CA LYS A 63 14.59 6.68 4.32
C LYS A 63 13.63 5.48 4.39
N VAL A 64 12.45 5.67 5.01
CA VAL A 64 11.40 4.63 5.06
C VAL A 64 10.87 4.26 3.68
N PHE A 65 10.66 5.24 2.81
CA PHE A 65 10.23 4.97 1.44
C PHE A 65 11.29 4.17 0.67
N LEU A 66 12.56 4.57 0.72
CA LEU A 66 13.65 3.86 0.05
C LEU A 66 13.79 2.43 0.56
N ALA A 67 13.72 2.22 1.88
CA ALA A 67 13.78 0.90 2.46
C ALA A 67 12.59 0.00 2.03
N ALA A 68 11.38 0.56 1.96
CA ALA A 68 10.22 -0.16 1.42
C ALA A 68 10.39 -0.50 -0.06
N PHE A 69 10.94 0.42 -0.84
CA PHE A 69 11.23 0.25 -2.27
C PHE A 69 12.24 -0.88 -2.52
N ASP A 70 13.36 -0.88 -1.78
CA ASP A 70 14.38 -1.91 -1.89
C ASP A 70 13.87 -3.28 -1.41
N THR A 71 13.05 -3.27 -0.35
CA THR A 71 12.39 -4.48 0.16
C THR A 71 11.45 -5.09 -0.89
N ILE A 72 10.64 -4.29 -1.57
CA ILE A 72 9.74 -4.76 -2.64
C ILE A 72 10.54 -5.42 -3.77
N LYS A 73 11.63 -4.79 -4.22
CA LYS A 73 12.51 -5.37 -5.25
C LYS A 73 13.14 -6.68 -4.80
N SER A 74 13.71 -6.70 -3.59
CA SER A 74 14.32 -7.91 -3.04
C SER A 74 13.34 -9.08 -2.91
N ILE A 75 12.09 -8.79 -2.51
CA ILE A 75 11.02 -9.80 -2.43
C ILE A 75 10.66 -10.31 -3.83
N ALA A 76 10.45 -9.41 -4.79
CA ALA A 76 10.12 -9.79 -6.17
C ALA A 76 11.19 -10.69 -6.80
N GLU A 77 12.46 -10.42 -6.53
CA GLU A 77 13.58 -11.24 -6.99
C GLU A 77 13.65 -12.61 -6.31
N LYS A 78 13.39 -12.67 -5.01
CA LYS A 78 13.47 -13.91 -4.22
C LYS A 78 12.29 -14.83 -4.43
N ASP A 79 11.09 -14.28 -4.39
CA ASP A 79 9.86 -15.07 -4.39
C ASP A 79 9.30 -15.30 -5.79
N GLY A 80 9.74 -14.52 -6.77
CA GLY A 80 9.22 -14.56 -8.13
C GLY A 80 7.78 -14.05 -8.17
N SER A 81 6.79 -14.96 -8.23
CA SER A 81 5.37 -14.57 -8.28
C SER A 81 4.84 -14.21 -6.90
N CYS A 82 4.32 -13.00 -6.73
CA CYS A 82 3.73 -12.52 -5.49
C CYS A 82 2.74 -11.36 -5.74
N VAL A 83 1.94 -11.01 -4.74
CA VAL A 83 1.01 -9.88 -4.78
C VAL A 83 1.46 -8.82 -3.78
N PHE A 84 1.61 -7.58 -4.22
CA PHE A 84 1.84 -6.42 -3.37
C PHE A 84 0.59 -5.56 -3.24
N VAL A 85 0.31 -5.07 -2.04
CA VAL A 85 -0.83 -4.17 -1.80
C VAL A 85 -0.33 -2.77 -1.45
N GLY A 86 -0.43 -1.87 -2.43
CA GLY A 86 -0.06 -0.46 -2.30
C GLY A 86 1.45 -0.22 -2.21
N ARG A 87 1.88 0.77 -1.40
CA ARG A 87 3.29 1.13 -1.15
C ARG A 87 4.09 1.54 -2.39
N CYS A 88 3.41 2.04 -3.41
CA CYS A 88 4.05 2.38 -4.69
C CYS A 88 4.80 1.18 -5.31
N ALA A 89 4.30 -0.05 -5.10
CA ALA A 89 4.93 -1.25 -5.63
C ALA A 89 4.96 -1.23 -7.17
N ASP A 90 3.95 -0.68 -7.83
CA ASP A 90 3.92 -0.42 -9.26
C ASP A 90 5.08 0.45 -9.74
N TYR A 91 5.48 1.42 -8.91
CA TYR A 91 6.62 2.28 -9.20
C TYR A 91 7.97 1.61 -8.89
N ALA A 92 8.03 0.85 -7.80
CA ALA A 92 9.23 0.08 -7.45
C ALA A 92 9.57 -0.96 -8.51
N LEU A 93 8.57 -1.58 -9.10
CA LEU A 93 8.70 -2.68 -10.06
C LEU A 93 8.48 -2.24 -11.53
N ARG A 94 8.48 -0.94 -11.82
CA ARG A 94 8.20 -0.40 -13.16
C ARG A 94 9.12 -0.90 -14.27
N ASP A 95 10.31 -1.37 -13.91
CA ASP A 95 11.31 -1.88 -14.86
C ASP A 95 11.14 -3.41 -15.12
N TYR A 96 10.15 -4.05 -14.48
CA TYR A 96 9.82 -5.46 -14.66
C TYR A 96 8.72 -5.60 -15.72
N SER A 97 8.88 -6.58 -16.63
CA SER A 97 7.97 -6.75 -17.78
C SER A 97 6.68 -7.53 -17.49
N ASN A 98 6.64 -8.31 -16.40
CA ASN A 98 5.55 -9.22 -16.06
C ASN A 98 4.78 -8.76 -14.81
N ILE A 99 4.38 -7.50 -14.81
CA ILE A 99 3.61 -6.88 -13.73
C ILE A 99 2.19 -6.59 -14.21
N VAL A 100 1.20 -6.90 -13.37
CA VAL A 100 -0.19 -6.48 -13.57
C VAL A 100 -0.56 -5.50 -12.46
N ASN A 101 -0.80 -4.25 -12.83
CA ASN A 101 -1.21 -3.18 -11.93
C ASN A 101 -2.73 -3.09 -11.88
N ALA A 102 -3.33 -3.42 -10.74
CA ALA A 102 -4.78 -3.40 -10.56
C ALA A 102 -5.23 -2.31 -9.59
N PHE A 103 -6.32 -1.62 -9.93
CA PHE A 103 -6.99 -0.66 -9.07
C PHE A 103 -8.42 -1.10 -8.77
N ILE A 104 -8.72 -1.35 -7.49
CA ILE A 104 -10.05 -1.72 -7.05
C ILE A 104 -10.69 -0.53 -6.36
N TYR A 105 -11.87 -0.15 -6.85
CA TYR A 105 -12.65 0.94 -6.29
C TYR A 105 -14.09 0.50 -5.99
N ALA A 106 -14.82 1.33 -5.28
CA ALA A 106 -16.23 1.11 -4.97
C ALA A 106 -16.95 2.45 -4.79
N ASP A 107 -18.26 2.43 -4.93
CA ASP A 107 -19.11 3.58 -4.69
C ASP A 107 -19.05 4.01 -3.22
N ILE A 108 -19.14 5.31 -2.98
CA ILE A 108 -18.90 5.88 -1.65
C ILE A 108 -19.85 5.32 -0.60
N ASP A 109 -21.11 5.08 -0.94
CA ASP A 109 -22.11 4.58 0.00
C ASP A 109 -21.84 3.15 0.44
N ASP A 110 -21.37 2.28 -0.46
CA ASP A 110 -20.97 0.91 -0.13
C ASP A 110 -19.68 0.88 0.71
N ARG A 111 -18.75 1.77 0.41
CA ARG A 111 -17.54 1.96 1.22
C ARG A 111 -17.89 2.40 2.63
N ILE A 112 -18.83 3.36 2.80
CA ILE A 112 -19.29 3.83 4.11
C ILE A 112 -19.90 2.67 4.91
N LYS A 113 -20.84 1.93 4.33
CA LYS A 113 -21.46 0.77 4.98
C LYS A 113 -20.42 -0.24 5.46
N ARG A 114 -19.49 -0.62 4.58
CA ARG A 114 -18.43 -1.59 4.88
C ARG A 114 -17.49 -1.11 6.00
N ILE A 115 -17.07 0.15 5.97
CA ILE A 115 -16.17 0.73 6.97
C ILE A 115 -16.88 0.93 8.30
N ALA A 116 -18.14 1.41 8.28
CA ALA A 116 -18.98 1.53 9.48
C ALA A 116 -19.15 0.18 10.19
N GLN A 117 -19.47 -0.88 9.45
CA GLN A 117 -19.59 -2.23 9.99
C GLN A 117 -18.25 -2.77 10.51
N LYS A 118 -17.18 -2.61 9.73
CA LYS A 118 -15.84 -3.18 10.09
C LYS A 118 -15.26 -2.58 11.36
N TYR A 119 -15.49 -1.30 11.60
CA TYR A 119 -14.88 -0.55 12.72
C TYR A 119 -15.89 -0.07 13.75
N GLU A 120 -17.14 -0.54 13.66
CA GLU A 120 -18.25 -0.17 14.57
C GLU A 120 -18.44 1.35 14.68
N LEU A 121 -18.40 2.04 13.53
CA LEU A 121 -18.52 3.49 13.41
C LEU A 121 -19.91 3.90 12.92
N THR A 122 -20.26 5.16 13.19
CA THR A 122 -21.40 5.79 12.49
C THR A 122 -21.01 6.09 11.04
N ASP A 123 -22.00 6.18 10.14
CA ASP A 123 -21.79 6.49 8.72
C ASP A 123 -21.00 7.79 8.52
N ALA A 124 -21.28 8.81 9.33
CA ALA A 124 -20.56 10.08 9.28
C ALA A 124 -19.06 9.88 9.60
N LYS A 125 -18.73 9.18 10.69
CA LYS A 125 -17.36 8.87 11.06
C LYS A 125 -16.65 7.98 10.04
N ALA A 126 -17.36 6.99 9.48
CA ALA A 126 -16.84 6.15 8.41
C ALA A 126 -16.50 6.96 7.15
N LYS A 127 -17.38 7.89 6.76
CA LYS A 127 -17.16 8.80 5.62
C LYS A 127 -15.92 9.69 5.84
N ASP A 128 -15.77 10.25 7.03
CA ASP A 128 -14.60 11.09 7.35
C ASP A 128 -13.30 10.27 7.36
N LEU A 129 -13.34 9.05 7.91
CA LEU A 129 -12.21 8.13 7.88
C LEU A 129 -11.80 7.79 6.42
N ILE A 130 -12.77 7.46 5.57
CA ILE A 130 -12.53 7.16 4.16
C ILE A 130 -11.85 8.35 3.47
N ARG A 131 -12.36 9.58 3.67
CA ARG A 131 -11.77 10.78 3.07
C ARG A 131 -10.33 11.01 3.52
N LYS A 132 -10.08 10.85 4.83
CA LYS A 132 -8.73 10.99 5.39
C LYS A 132 -7.76 9.98 4.80
N GLU A 133 -8.17 8.71 4.75
CA GLU A 133 -7.34 7.63 4.24
C GLU A 133 -7.07 7.76 2.73
N ASP A 134 -8.08 8.12 1.93
CA ASP A 134 -7.89 8.32 0.49
C ASP A 134 -6.98 9.54 0.21
N LYS A 135 -7.14 10.62 0.97
CA LYS A 135 -6.24 11.79 0.87
C LYS A 135 -4.80 11.41 1.21
N SER A 136 -4.61 10.63 2.27
CA SER A 136 -3.28 10.14 2.68
C SER A 136 -2.64 9.27 1.60
N ARG A 137 -3.40 8.30 1.03
CA ARG A 137 -2.92 7.44 -0.07
C ARG A 137 -2.56 8.26 -1.30
N ALA A 138 -3.43 9.17 -1.70
CA ALA A 138 -3.18 10.04 -2.85
C ALA A 138 -1.94 10.91 -2.64
N SER A 139 -1.80 11.54 -1.48
CA SER A 139 -0.63 12.38 -1.16
C SER A 139 0.67 11.57 -1.21
N TYR A 140 0.69 10.41 -0.58
CA TYR A 140 1.84 9.51 -0.58
C TYR A 140 2.22 9.05 -2.00
N TYR A 141 1.25 8.51 -2.73
CA TYR A 141 1.49 7.99 -4.07
C TYR A 141 1.93 9.09 -5.04
N ASN A 142 1.21 10.23 -5.06
CA ASN A 142 1.52 11.33 -5.97
C ASN A 142 2.91 11.92 -5.70
N TYR A 143 3.29 12.03 -4.42
CA TYR A 143 4.59 12.58 -4.03
C TYR A 143 5.76 11.71 -4.51
N TYR A 144 5.68 10.38 -4.25
CA TYR A 144 6.78 9.48 -4.55
C TYR A 144 6.83 8.97 -5.98
N THR A 145 5.71 8.95 -6.70
CA THR A 145 5.67 8.41 -8.07
C THR A 145 5.57 9.49 -9.14
N SER A 146 5.24 10.73 -8.77
CA SER A 146 4.88 11.81 -9.69
C SER A 146 3.69 11.48 -10.60
N LYS A 147 2.91 10.44 -10.26
CA LYS A 147 1.66 10.02 -10.91
C LYS A 147 0.47 10.44 -10.06
N ARG A 148 -0.74 10.37 -10.60
CA ARG A 148 -1.99 10.59 -9.85
C ARG A 148 -2.57 9.27 -9.38
N TRP A 149 -2.79 9.15 -8.07
CA TRP A 149 -3.44 7.98 -7.47
C TRP A 149 -4.88 7.83 -8.01
N GLY A 150 -5.23 6.62 -8.48
CA GLY A 150 -6.55 6.32 -9.04
C GLY A 150 -6.76 6.83 -10.48
N GLU A 151 -5.74 7.36 -11.14
CA GLU A 151 -5.83 7.69 -12.56
C GLU A 151 -5.73 6.41 -13.40
N MET A 152 -6.81 6.09 -14.15
CA MET A 152 -6.95 4.83 -14.90
C MET A 152 -5.74 4.46 -15.76
N LYS A 153 -5.09 5.44 -16.37
CA LYS A 153 -3.91 5.23 -17.23
C LYS A 153 -2.70 4.64 -16.51
N GLY A 154 -2.70 4.68 -15.18
CA GLY A 154 -1.64 4.10 -14.36
C GLY A 154 -1.83 2.63 -14.01
N TYR A 155 -2.94 2.01 -14.47
CA TYR A 155 -3.30 0.64 -14.12
C TYR A 155 -3.69 -0.16 -15.36
N ASP A 156 -3.37 -1.46 -15.36
CA ASP A 156 -3.71 -2.38 -16.43
C ASP A 156 -5.17 -2.83 -16.32
N ILE A 157 -5.70 -2.89 -15.10
CA ILE A 157 -7.09 -3.25 -14.81
C ILE A 157 -7.67 -2.39 -13.68
N CYS A 158 -8.88 -1.86 -13.90
CA CYS A 158 -9.64 -1.10 -12.89
C CYS A 158 -11.00 -1.75 -12.70
N LEU A 159 -11.34 -2.15 -11.46
CA LEU A 159 -12.59 -2.88 -11.16
C LEU A 159 -13.43 -2.13 -10.13
N ASN A 160 -14.72 -1.96 -10.43
CA ASN A 160 -15.72 -1.45 -9.49
C ASN A 160 -16.33 -2.60 -8.68
N SER A 161 -15.92 -2.75 -7.43
CA SER A 161 -16.44 -3.81 -6.56
C SER A 161 -17.87 -3.57 -6.07
N SER A 162 -18.42 -2.36 -6.20
CA SER A 162 -19.86 -2.12 -5.99
C SER A 162 -20.70 -2.73 -7.10
N GLN A 163 -20.23 -2.67 -8.34
CA GLN A 163 -20.93 -3.19 -9.50
C GLN A 163 -20.83 -4.71 -9.62
N PHE A 164 -19.62 -5.25 -9.44
CA PHE A 164 -19.36 -6.67 -9.69
C PHE A 164 -19.38 -7.55 -8.43
N GLY A 165 -19.30 -6.95 -7.25
CA GLY A 165 -19.05 -7.69 -6.00
C GLY A 165 -17.57 -8.06 -5.84
N ILE A 166 -17.20 -8.47 -4.62
CA ILE A 166 -15.79 -8.78 -4.31
C ILE A 166 -15.35 -10.07 -4.97
N ASP A 167 -16.17 -11.12 -4.92
CA ASP A 167 -15.82 -12.45 -5.42
C ASP A 167 -15.61 -12.42 -6.95
N ASN A 168 -16.51 -11.79 -7.70
CA ASN A 168 -16.33 -11.64 -9.15
C ASN A 168 -15.10 -10.77 -9.50
N CYS A 169 -14.77 -9.76 -8.68
CA CYS A 169 -13.53 -9.00 -8.88
C CYS A 169 -12.29 -9.89 -8.67
N VAL A 170 -12.33 -10.83 -7.72
CA VAL A 170 -11.26 -11.80 -7.50
C VAL A 170 -11.11 -12.71 -8.72
N ASP A 171 -12.23 -13.25 -9.25
CA ASP A 171 -12.22 -14.10 -10.43
C ASP A 171 -11.68 -13.37 -11.68
N MET A 172 -12.09 -12.11 -11.89
CA MET A 172 -11.58 -11.28 -12.98
C MET A 172 -10.08 -11.02 -12.85
N LEU A 173 -9.57 -10.76 -11.64
CA LEU A 173 -8.15 -10.59 -11.40
C LEU A 173 -7.38 -11.90 -11.62
N TYR A 174 -7.93 -13.02 -11.13
CA TYR A 174 -7.35 -14.34 -11.35
C TYR A 174 -7.19 -14.64 -12.84
N ASP A 175 -8.26 -14.45 -13.61
CA ASP A 175 -8.25 -14.62 -15.07
C ASP A 175 -7.25 -13.69 -15.77
N ALA A 176 -7.19 -12.42 -15.35
CA ALA A 176 -6.26 -11.47 -15.94
C ALA A 176 -4.80 -11.90 -15.74
N VAL A 177 -4.41 -12.31 -14.53
CA VAL A 177 -3.01 -12.67 -14.23
C VAL A 177 -2.63 -14.07 -14.74
N THR A 178 -3.57 -14.96 -14.94
CA THR A 178 -3.29 -16.32 -15.49
C THR A 178 -3.20 -16.36 -17.01
N LYS A 179 -3.75 -15.35 -17.69
CA LYS A 179 -3.73 -15.22 -19.15
C LYS A 179 -2.69 -14.20 -19.65
N TYR A 180 -2.06 -13.49 -18.74
CA TYR A 180 -1.05 -12.47 -19.02
C TYR A 180 0.35 -13.11 -19.04
#